data_87503791eca28d0907d54e6f4d2f7231
#
_entry.id   87503791eca28d0907d54e6f4d2f7231
#
_cell.length_a   1.000
_cell.length_b   1.000
_cell.length_c   1.000
_cell.angle_alpha   90.00
_cell.angle_beta   90.00
_cell.angle_gamma   90.00
#
_symmetry.space_group_name_H-M   'P 1'
#
loop_
_entity.id
_entity.type
_entity.pdbx_description
1 polymer ?
#
loop_
_entity_poly.entity_id
_entity_poly.type
_entity_poly.pdbx_seq_one_letter_code
_entity_poly.pdbx_strand_id
1 'polypeptide(L)'
;MFKIVEFSHILISEYYKKYKHPNMTFIDATCGRGNDTIYMANILKENGHVFSYDIQEIAIDYTKNILNEQNIKNVTLKHKSHDFIDEIEIDLVIFNLGYLPNGDKTITTNKDTTLKSIKKMVTLMELNKDMMIILVIYPGHDEGLLESNLINDYVLSLPNNKYLISRYQNYNRPTAPYIITINKDIKAK
;
A
#
# COMPACT_ATOMS: atom_id res chain seq x y z
N MET A 1 20.12 8.74 -4.20
CA MET A 1 19.47 7.70 -3.38
C MET A 1 18.03 8.15 -3.14
N PHE A 2 17.06 7.34 -3.52
CA PHE A 2 15.65 7.71 -3.37
C PHE A 2 15.21 7.65 -1.91
N LYS A 3 14.37 8.58 -1.49
CA LYS A 3 13.61 8.44 -0.26
C LYS A 3 12.65 7.26 -0.38
N ILE A 4 12.24 6.67 0.73
CA ILE A 4 11.43 5.44 0.71
C ILE A 4 10.10 5.64 -0.06
N VAL A 5 9.42 6.76 0.16
CA VAL A 5 8.18 7.11 -0.56
C VAL A 5 8.42 7.36 -2.04
N GLU A 6 9.53 7.99 -2.43
CA GLU A 6 9.90 8.16 -3.84
C GLU A 6 10.11 6.81 -4.53
N PHE A 7 10.69 5.85 -3.80
CA PHE A 7 10.91 4.52 -4.34
C PHE A 7 9.60 3.72 -4.48
N SER A 8 8.64 3.84 -3.55
CA SER A 8 7.32 3.24 -3.73
C SER A 8 6.60 3.79 -4.96
N HIS A 9 6.71 5.09 -5.23
CA HIS A 9 6.16 5.72 -6.43
C HIS A 9 6.81 5.21 -7.72
N ILE A 10 8.13 4.96 -7.71
CA ILE A 10 8.82 4.31 -8.84
C ILE A 10 8.26 2.91 -9.08
N LEU A 11 8.07 2.10 -8.03
CA LEU A 11 7.50 0.76 -8.15
C LEU A 11 6.08 0.79 -8.73
N ILE A 12 5.22 1.72 -8.27
CA ILE A 12 3.88 1.93 -8.81
C ILE A 12 3.93 2.29 -10.30
N SER A 13 4.82 3.21 -10.69
CA SER A 13 4.99 3.61 -12.08
C SER A 13 5.46 2.47 -12.98
N GLU A 14 6.45 1.69 -12.54
CA GLU A 14 6.97 0.55 -13.29
C GLU A 14 5.93 -0.57 -13.40
N TYR A 15 5.16 -0.80 -12.32
CA TYR A 15 4.04 -1.72 -12.36
C TYR A 15 3.01 -1.28 -13.42
N TYR A 16 2.56 -0.03 -13.38
CA TYR A 16 1.60 0.51 -14.35
C TYR A 16 2.11 0.40 -15.78
N LYS A 17 3.35 0.77 -16.07
CA LYS A 17 3.94 0.65 -17.40
C LYS A 17 3.91 -0.78 -17.94
N LYS A 18 4.16 -1.76 -17.06
CA LYS A 18 4.27 -3.17 -17.44
C LYS A 18 2.92 -3.85 -17.64
N TYR A 19 1.93 -3.51 -16.80
CA TYR A 19 0.66 -4.24 -16.71
C TYR A 19 -0.56 -3.41 -17.11
N LYS A 20 -0.37 -2.20 -17.64
CA LYS A 20 -1.45 -1.28 -18.00
C LYS A 20 -2.53 -1.95 -18.85
N HIS A 21 -3.77 -1.83 -18.37
CA HIS A 21 -5.00 -2.21 -19.08
C HIS A 21 -6.14 -1.23 -18.73
N PRO A 22 -7.27 -1.24 -19.44
CA PRO A 22 -8.46 -0.46 -19.05
C PRO A 22 -9.04 -0.92 -17.71
N ASN A 23 -9.60 0.02 -16.96
CA ASN A 23 -10.29 -0.22 -15.68
C ASN A 23 -9.41 -0.80 -14.56
N MET A 24 -8.14 -0.38 -14.50
CA MET A 24 -7.27 -0.78 -13.37
C MET A 24 -7.82 -0.29 -12.04
N THR A 25 -7.69 -1.13 -11.01
CA THR A 25 -8.06 -0.80 -9.62
C THR A 25 -6.81 -0.76 -8.75
N PHE A 26 -6.48 0.44 -8.26
CA PHE A 26 -5.42 0.63 -7.27
C PHE A 26 -6.02 0.96 -5.91
N ILE A 27 -5.38 0.47 -4.86
CA ILE A 27 -5.82 0.71 -3.47
C ILE A 27 -4.71 1.39 -2.68
N ASP A 28 -5.06 2.50 -2.05
CA ASP A 28 -4.30 3.10 -0.96
C ASP A 28 -4.95 2.67 0.37
N ALA A 29 -4.34 1.73 1.04
CA ALA A 29 -4.88 1.17 2.28
C ALA A 29 -4.65 2.09 3.51
N THR A 30 -3.91 3.19 3.33
CA THR A 30 -3.49 4.13 4.38
C THR A 30 -3.39 5.55 3.84
N CYS A 31 -4.54 6.13 3.47
CA CYS A 31 -4.67 7.40 2.75
C CYS A 31 -3.81 8.53 3.31
N GLY A 32 -3.86 8.74 4.62
CA GLY A 32 -3.14 9.81 5.28
C GLY A 32 -3.38 11.18 4.62
N ARG A 33 -2.31 11.82 4.16
CA ARG A 33 -2.39 13.09 3.43
C ARG A 33 -2.61 12.95 1.93
N GLY A 34 -2.95 11.77 1.46
CA GLY A 34 -3.29 11.50 0.06
C GLY A 34 -2.11 11.48 -0.91
N ASN A 35 -0.86 11.43 -0.43
CA ASN A 35 0.30 11.47 -1.32
C ASN A 35 0.31 10.29 -2.31
N ASP A 36 0.11 9.08 -1.82
CA ASP A 36 0.07 7.86 -2.64
C ASP A 36 -1.21 7.81 -3.47
N THR A 37 -2.36 8.19 -2.88
CA THR A 37 -3.67 8.33 -3.56
C THR A 37 -3.58 9.23 -4.79
N ILE A 38 -3.09 10.46 -4.62
CA ILE A 38 -3.00 11.46 -5.68
C ILE A 38 -2.01 11.00 -6.76
N TYR A 39 -0.88 10.41 -6.34
CA TYR A 39 0.11 9.89 -7.27
C TYR A 39 -0.48 8.78 -8.16
N MET A 40 -1.16 7.81 -7.57
CA MET A 40 -1.83 6.73 -8.30
C MET A 40 -2.93 7.24 -9.22
N ALA A 41 -3.76 8.17 -8.76
CA ALA A 41 -4.84 8.77 -9.55
C ALA A 41 -4.30 9.48 -10.80
N ASN A 42 -3.18 10.21 -10.66
CA ASN A 42 -2.53 10.92 -11.76
C ASN A 42 -1.88 9.97 -12.77
N ILE A 43 -1.43 8.78 -12.36
CA ILE A 43 -0.91 7.76 -13.27
C ILE A 43 -2.03 7.06 -14.02
N LEU A 44 -3.09 6.66 -13.32
CA LEU A 44 -4.20 5.92 -13.90
C LEU A 44 -5.03 6.77 -14.85
N LYS A 45 -5.32 8.03 -14.48
CA LYS A 45 -6.23 8.91 -15.25
C LYS A 45 -7.53 8.18 -15.59
N GLU A 46 -7.89 8.17 -16.88
CA GLU A 46 -9.09 7.48 -17.42
C GLU A 46 -8.95 5.95 -17.49
N ASN A 47 -7.74 5.40 -17.27
CA ASN A 47 -7.51 3.96 -17.38
C ASN A 47 -7.81 3.19 -16.08
N GLY A 48 -8.21 3.87 -15.02
CA GLY A 48 -8.51 3.18 -13.76
C GLY A 48 -8.97 4.08 -12.64
N HIS A 49 -9.17 3.47 -11.48
CA HIS A 49 -9.73 4.09 -10.29
C HIS A 49 -8.89 3.77 -9.05
N VAL A 50 -8.82 4.71 -8.12
CA VAL A 50 -8.17 4.53 -6.82
C VAL A 50 -9.23 4.47 -5.73
N PHE A 51 -9.20 3.41 -4.91
CA PHE A 51 -9.92 3.37 -3.64
C PHE A 51 -8.94 3.64 -2.51
N SER A 52 -9.27 4.60 -1.65
CA SER A 52 -8.36 5.06 -0.62
C SER A 52 -9.02 5.01 0.75
N TYR A 53 -8.38 4.35 1.69
CA TYR A 53 -8.91 4.03 3.02
C TYR A 53 -8.15 4.76 4.11
N ASP A 54 -8.87 5.32 5.08
CA ASP A 54 -8.31 5.78 6.34
C ASP A 54 -9.37 5.72 7.45
N ILE A 55 -8.91 5.45 8.68
CA ILE A 55 -9.76 5.48 9.87
C ILE A 55 -9.95 6.89 10.43
N GLN A 56 -9.09 7.83 10.03
CA GLN A 56 -9.11 9.20 10.50
C GLN A 56 -9.89 10.09 9.54
N GLU A 57 -10.98 10.67 10.02
CA GLU A 57 -11.81 11.59 9.23
C GLU A 57 -11.00 12.78 8.72
N ILE A 58 -10.10 13.31 9.55
CA ILE A 58 -9.22 14.43 9.18
C ILE A 58 -8.32 14.10 7.97
N ALA A 59 -7.87 12.85 7.83
CA ALA A 59 -7.08 12.39 6.70
C ALA A 59 -7.94 12.37 5.42
N ILE A 60 -9.15 11.83 5.53
CA ILE A 60 -10.13 11.78 4.44
C ILE A 60 -10.52 13.18 3.97
N ASP A 61 -10.85 14.10 4.89
CA ASP A 61 -11.23 15.47 4.56
C ASP A 61 -10.07 16.24 3.93
N TYR A 62 -8.87 16.10 4.47
CA TYR A 62 -7.67 16.73 3.90
C TYR A 62 -7.44 16.27 2.45
N THR A 63 -7.47 14.97 2.21
CA THR A 63 -7.28 14.40 0.87
C THR A 63 -8.39 14.82 -0.09
N LYS A 64 -9.65 14.82 0.38
CA LYS A 64 -10.82 15.28 -0.40
C LYS A 64 -10.66 16.72 -0.90
N ASN A 65 -10.17 17.61 -0.05
CA ASN A 65 -9.93 19.01 -0.43
C ASN A 65 -8.90 19.11 -1.56
N ILE A 66 -7.77 18.39 -1.45
CA ILE A 66 -6.74 18.39 -2.51
C ILE A 66 -7.29 17.79 -3.82
N LEU A 67 -8.03 16.67 -3.76
CA LEU A 67 -8.63 16.08 -4.95
C LEU A 67 -9.57 17.08 -5.67
N ASN A 68 -10.36 17.84 -4.90
CA ASN A 68 -11.24 18.89 -5.45
C ASN A 68 -10.43 20.02 -6.08
N GLU A 69 -9.42 20.55 -5.38
CA GLU A 69 -8.54 21.62 -5.87
C GLU A 69 -7.85 21.23 -7.18
N GLN A 70 -7.41 19.97 -7.30
CA GLN A 70 -6.74 19.44 -8.48
C GLN A 70 -7.69 18.87 -9.54
N ASN A 71 -9.01 18.90 -9.31
CA ASN A 71 -10.03 18.33 -10.19
C ASN A 71 -9.80 16.84 -10.52
N ILE A 72 -9.29 16.06 -9.55
CA ILE A 72 -9.09 14.61 -9.66
C ILE A 72 -10.41 13.90 -9.33
N LYS A 73 -10.93 13.08 -10.26
CA LYS A 73 -12.26 12.45 -10.15
C LYS A 73 -12.24 10.92 -10.11
N ASN A 74 -11.11 10.31 -10.37
CA ASN A 74 -10.95 8.85 -10.40
C ASN A 74 -10.50 8.29 -9.04
N VAL A 75 -11.03 8.86 -7.94
CA VAL A 75 -10.73 8.43 -6.57
C VAL A 75 -12.02 8.30 -5.78
N THR A 76 -12.14 7.21 -5.03
CA THR A 76 -13.16 7.04 -3.98
C THR A 76 -12.47 6.98 -2.62
N LEU A 77 -12.78 7.94 -1.76
CA LEU A 77 -12.31 7.96 -0.36
C LEU A 77 -13.28 7.17 0.51
N LYS A 78 -12.75 6.30 1.35
CA LYS A 78 -13.50 5.46 2.28
C LYS A 78 -13.02 5.70 3.72
N HIS A 79 -13.84 6.36 4.53
CA HIS A 79 -13.60 6.53 5.97
C HIS A 79 -13.84 5.20 6.68
N LYS A 80 -12.91 4.25 6.52
CA LYS A 80 -12.95 2.89 7.06
C LYS A 80 -11.53 2.37 7.28
N SER A 81 -11.39 1.42 8.19
CA SER A 81 -10.14 0.67 8.34
C SER A 81 -9.86 -0.19 7.10
N HIS A 82 -8.59 -0.34 6.76
CA HIS A 82 -8.13 -1.16 5.64
C HIS A 82 -8.49 -2.66 5.75
N ASP A 83 -8.87 -3.15 6.92
CA ASP A 83 -9.36 -4.54 7.03
C ASP A 83 -10.79 -4.71 6.48
N PHE A 84 -11.47 -3.60 6.15
CA PHE A 84 -12.76 -3.58 5.45
C PHE A 84 -12.64 -3.32 3.93
N ILE A 85 -11.44 -3.40 3.34
CA ILE A 85 -11.28 -3.38 1.87
C ILE A 85 -12.18 -4.46 1.29
N ASP A 86 -13.11 -4.09 0.41
CA ASP A 86 -14.14 -4.97 -0.16
C ASP A 86 -14.03 -5.15 -1.68
N GLU A 87 -13.09 -4.47 -2.32
CA GLU A 87 -12.74 -4.70 -3.72
C GLU A 87 -12.18 -6.11 -3.91
N ILE A 88 -12.52 -6.74 -5.04
CA ILE A 88 -12.10 -8.10 -5.38
C ILE A 88 -11.14 -8.09 -6.57
N GLU A 89 -11.40 -7.26 -7.57
CA GLU A 89 -10.54 -7.06 -8.73
C GLU A 89 -9.55 -5.94 -8.40
N ILE A 90 -8.32 -6.31 -8.06
CA ILE A 90 -7.28 -5.39 -7.58
C ILE A 90 -6.00 -5.65 -8.38
N ASP A 91 -5.43 -4.59 -8.92
CA ASP A 91 -4.14 -4.64 -9.60
C ASP A 91 -2.98 -4.33 -8.66
N LEU A 92 -3.13 -3.29 -7.84
CA LEU A 92 -2.10 -2.87 -6.91
C LEU A 92 -2.70 -2.38 -5.59
N VAL A 93 -2.09 -2.78 -4.48
CA VAL A 93 -2.39 -2.21 -3.17
C VAL A 93 -1.11 -1.72 -2.50
N ILE A 94 -1.15 -0.53 -1.93
CA ILE A 94 -0.09 0.02 -1.09
C ILE A 94 -0.57 0.19 0.35
N PHE A 95 0.28 -0.22 1.30
CA PHE A 95 0.17 0.08 2.71
C PHE A 95 1.38 0.92 3.12
N ASN A 96 1.15 2.16 3.51
CA ASN A 96 2.17 3.04 4.06
C ASN A 96 2.01 3.07 5.58
N LEU A 97 2.65 2.11 6.25
CA LEU A 97 2.40 1.75 7.65
C LEU A 97 3.16 2.69 8.60
N GLY A 98 2.42 3.43 9.40
CA GLY A 98 2.99 4.40 10.31
C GLY A 98 1.89 5.25 10.96
N TYR A 99 2.26 6.43 11.41
CA TYR A 99 1.33 7.42 11.94
C TYR A 99 1.18 8.60 10.96
N LEU A 100 0.04 9.26 11.01
CA LEU A 100 -0.20 10.47 10.23
C LEU A 100 0.76 11.58 10.70
N PRO A 101 1.63 12.11 9.83
CA PRO A 101 2.52 13.22 10.20
C PRO A 101 1.72 14.42 10.71
N ASN A 102 2.02 14.90 11.92
CA ASN A 102 1.28 15.94 12.65
C ASN A 102 -0.16 15.55 13.05
N GLY A 103 -0.55 14.30 12.94
CA GLY A 103 -1.78 13.76 13.50
C GLY A 103 -1.61 13.34 14.95
N ASP A 104 -2.68 12.78 15.52
CA ASP A 104 -2.62 12.16 16.85
C ASP A 104 -1.73 10.90 16.78
N LYS A 105 -0.56 10.96 17.41
CA LYS A 105 0.39 9.84 17.45
C LYS A 105 -0.11 8.61 18.22
N THR A 106 -1.20 8.74 18.94
CA THR A 106 -1.87 7.60 19.60
C THR A 106 -2.68 6.77 18.60
N ILE A 107 -2.97 7.32 17.42
CA ILE A 107 -3.64 6.64 16.30
C ILE A 107 -2.57 6.17 15.33
N THR A 108 -2.05 4.98 15.57
CA THR A 108 -1.14 4.27 14.66
C THR A 108 -1.90 3.15 13.94
N THR A 109 -1.32 2.62 12.87
CA THR A 109 -1.84 1.37 12.28
C THR A 109 -1.84 0.27 13.34
N ASN A 110 -2.99 -0.38 13.51
CA ASN A 110 -3.08 -1.48 14.46
C ASN A 110 -2.52 -2.75 13.80
N LYS A 111 -1.47 -3.31 14.39
CA LYS A 111 -0.77 -4.50 13.89
C LYS A 111 -1.68 -5.67 13.51
N ASP A 112 -2.78 -5.88 14.28
CA ASP A 112 -3.69 -7.01 14.05
C ASP A 112 -4.59 -6.77 12.83
N THR A 113 -5.12 -5.55 12.66
CA THR A 113 -5.90 -5.17 11.48
C THR A 113 -5.03 -5.08 10.24
N THR A 114 -3.79 -4.58 10.37
CA THR A 114 -2.80 -4.53 9.27
C THR A 114 -2.48 -5.94 8.78
N LEU A 115 -2.09 -6.84 9.67
CA LEU A 115 -1.75 -8.22 9.28
C LEU A 115 -2.95 -8.96 8.69
N LYS A 116 -4.16 -8.76 9.26
CA LYS A 116 -5.41 -9.32 8.72
C LYS A 116 -5.66 -8.84 7.28
N SER A 117 -5.46 -7.55 7.03
CA SER A 117 -5.65 -6.97 5.71
C SER A 117 -4.62 -7.49 4.71
N ILE A 118 -3.33 -7.53 5.08
CA ILE A 118 -2.28 -8.08 4.23
C ILE A 118 -2.58 -9.54 3.86
N LYS A 119 -2.99 -10.37 4.82
CA LYS A 119 -3.38 -11.77 4.56
C LYS A 119 -4.53 -11.88 3.58
N LYS A 120 -5.54 -11.00 3.72
CA LYS A 120 -6.66 -10.92 2.77
C LYS A 120 -6.17 -10.56 1.37
N MET A 121 -5.29 -9.57 1.23
CA MET A 121 -4.74 -9.17 -0.07
C MET A 121 -3.92 -10.29 -0.69
N VAL A 122 -3.10 -11.01 0.08
CA VAL A 122 -2.35 -12.18 -0.41
C VAL A 122 -3.30 -13.29 -0.89
N THR A 123 -4.42 -13.51 -0.19
CA THR A 123 -5.46 -14.47 -0.65
C THR A 123 -6.09 -14.01 -1.97
N LEU A 124 -6.38 -12.71 -2.11
CA LEU A 124 -6.94 -12.15 -3.36
C LEU A 124 -5.98 -12.23 -4.55
N MET A 125 -4.67 -12.32 -4.32
CA MET A 125 -3.71 -12.58 -5.40
C MET A 125 -3.97 -13.92 -6.12
N GLU A 126 -4.65 -14.87 -5.49
CA GLU A 126 -5.03 -16.13 -6.19
C GLU A 126 -6.02 -15.87 -7.33
N LEU A 127 -6.86 -14.86 -7.20
CA LEU A 127 -7.83 -14.43 -8.22
C LEU A 127 -7.23 -13.39 -9.19
N ASN A 128 -6.30 -12.56 -8.70
CA ASN A 128 -5.69 -11.43 -9.43
C ASN A 128 -4.23 -11.79 -9.80
N LYS A 129 -4.04 -12.35 -10.98
CA LYS A 129 -2.77 -12.98 -11.39
C LYS A 129 -1.54 -12.07 -11.33
N ASP A 130 -1.70 -10.83 -11.75
CA ASP A 130 -0.60 -9.86 -11.86
C ASP A 130 -0.60 -8.84 -10.71
N MET A 131 -1.45 -9.04 -9.68
CA MET A 131 -1.57 -8.14 -8.53
C MET A 131 -0.24 -7.96 -7.81
N MET A 132 0.05 -6.72 -7.40
CA MET A 132 1.20 -6.34 -6.60
C MET A 132 0.77 -5.76 -5.25
N ILE A 133 1.41 -6.20 -4.18
CA ILE A 133 1.28 -5.60 -2.84
C ILE A 133 2.58 -4.87 -2.51
N ILE A 134 2.47 -3.61 -2.09
CA ILE A 134 3.59 -2.77 -1.62
C ILE A 134 3.36 -2.44 -0.15
N LEU A 135 4.32 -2.79 0.70
CA LEU A 135 4.31 -2.48 2.13
C LEU A 135 5.47 -1.53 2.43
N VAL A 136 5.17 -0.30 2.84
CA VAL A 136 6.16 0.66 3.34
C VAL A 136 6.13 0.61 4.86
N ILE A 137 7.21 0.18 5.48
CA ILE A 137 7.28 -0.18 6.89
C ILE A 137 8.26 0.74 7.62
N TYR A 138 7.85 1.24 8.80
CA TYR A 138 8.61 2.18 9.62
C TYR A 138 8.95 1.59 11.01
N PRO A 139 10.05 0.83 11.13
CA PRO A 139 10.41 0.14 12.38
C PRO A 139 11.06 1.06 13.45
N GLY A 140 11.08 2.36 13.23
CA GLY A 140 11.84 3.33 14.06
C GLY A 140 11.26 3.65 15.45
N HIS A 141 10.15 3.03 15.86
CA HIS A 141 9.51 3.15 17.18
C HIS A 141 8.96 1.79 17.62
N ASP A 142 8.68 1.64 18.92
CA ASP A 142 8.35 0.32 19.52
C ASP A 142 7.17 -0.39 18.83
N GLU A 143 6.06 0.31 18.59
CA GLU A 143 4.90 -0.24 17.91
C GLU A 143 5.20 -0.60 16.46
N GLY A 144 5.92 0.27 15.75
CA GLY A 144 6.35 0.01 14.38
C GLY A 144 7.34 -1.14 14.28
N LEU A 145 8.18 -1.37 15.30
CA LEU A 145 9.05 -2.53 15.36
C LEU A 145 8.26 -3.82 15.55
N LEU A 146 7.24 -3.82 16.43
CA LEU A 146 6.37 -4.96 16.62
C LEU A 146 5.56 -5.30 15.35
N GLU A 147 4.98 -4.29 14.71
CA GLU A 147 4.27 -4.44 13.43
C GLU A 147 5.22 -4.97 12.34
N SER A 148 6.42 -4.39 12.24
CA SER A 148 7.48 -4.83 11.34
C SER A 148 7.83 -6.31 11.52
N ASN A 149 8.01 -6.78 12.76
CA ASN A 149 8.35 -8.17 13.05
C ASN A 149 7.22 -9.11 12.63
N LEU A 150 5.96 -8.80 12.99
CA LEU A 150 4.80 -9.61 12.60
C LEU A 150 4.63 -9.71 11.09
N ILE A 151 4.84 -8.62 10.36
CA ILE A 151 4.77 -8.61 8.90
C ILE A 151 5.91 -9.44 8.31
N ASN A 152 7.16 -9.27 8.80
CA ASN A 152 8.29 -10.06 8.32
C ASN A 152 8.09 -11.56 8.55
N ASP A 153 7.65 -11.98 9.73
CA ASP A 153 7.37 -13.37 10.04
C ASP A 153 6.33 -13.95 9.07
N TYR A 154 5.27 -13.20 8.80
CA TYR A 154 4.25 -13.63 7.86
C TYR A 154 4.77 -13.72 6.42
N VAL A 155 5.42 -12.70 5.89
CA VAL A 155 5.88 -12.72 4.50
C VAL A 155 6.95 -13.77 4.25
N LEU A 156 7.81 -14.04 5.24
CA LEU A 156 8.81 -15.12 5.19
C LEU A 156 8.17 -16.52 5.26
N SER A 157 6.96 -16.65 5.81
CA SER A 157 6.21 -17.91 5.83
C SER A 157 5.52 -18.23 4.50
N LEU A 158 5.41 -17.26 3.59
CA LEU A 158 4.78 -17.47 2.28
C LEU A 158 5.61 -18.41 1.40
N PRO A 159 4.96 -19.36 0.70
CA PRO A 159 5.69 -20.35 -0.10
C PRO A 159 6.42 -19.68 -1.26
N ASN A 160 7.74 -19.90 -1.33
CA ASN A 160 8.64 -19.29 -2.32
C ASN A 160 8.43 -19.79 -3.77
N ASN A 161 7.70 -20.88 -3.92
CA ASN A 161 7.27 -21.39 -5.24
C ASN A 161 5.97 -20.73 -5.74
N LYS A 162 5.34 -19.87 -4.94
CA LYS A 162 4.12 -19.13 -5.32
C LYS A 162 4.30 -17.64 -5.33
N TYR A 163 5.12 -17.12 -4.42
CA TYR A 163 5.28 -15.68 -4.22
C TYR A 163 6.75 -15.27 -4.32
N LEU A 164 6.98 -14.20 -5.06
CA LEU A 164 8.25 -13.50 -5.10
C LEU A 164 8.18 -12.30 -4.16
N ILE A 165 9.01 -12.31 -3.13
CA ILE A 165 9.08 -11.25 -2.12
C ILE A 165 10.40 -10.52 -2.27
N SER A 166 10.35 -9.21 -2.42
CA SER A 166 11.55 -8.37 -2.50
C SER A 166 11.56 -7.35 -1.38
N ARG A 167 12.74 -7.03 -0.85
CA ARG A 167 12.93 -5.99 0.16
C ARG A 167 13.90 -4.94 -0.35
N TYR A 168 13.52 -3.67 -0.21
CA TYR A 168 14.39 -2.52 -0.42
C TYR A 168 14.63 -1.78 0.88
N GLN A 169 15.86 -1.69 1.31
CA GLN A 169 16.28 -1.04 2.55
C GLN A 169 17.70 -0.49 2.43
N ASN A 170 17.99 0.57 3.16
CA ASN A 170 19.37 1.02 3.35
C ASN A 170 20.13 0.00 4.20
N TYR A 171 21.04 -0.75 3.60
CA TYR A 171 21.71 -1.89 4.21
C TYR A 171 22.42 -1.56 5.55
N ASN A 172 23.00 -0.36 5.66
CA ASN A 172 23.72 0.10 6.83
C ASN A 172 22.84 0.86 7.86
N ARG A 173 21.50 0.82 7.69
CA ARG A 173 20.53 1.49 8.58
C ARG A 173 19.37 0.53 8.89
N PRO A 174 19.56 -0.41 9.81
CA PRO A 174 18.57 -1.48 10.06
C PRO A 174 17.23 -0.97 10.61
N THR A 175 17.20 0.19 11.25
CA THR A 175 15.98 0.84 11.77
C THR A 175 15.35 1.84 10.79
N ALA A 176 15.98 2.06 9.62
CA ALA A 176 15.39 2.92 8.61
C ALA A 176 14.13 2.29 7.99
N PRO A 177 13.19 3.11 7.52
CA PRO A 177 12.05 2.62 6.75
C PRO A 177 12.48 1.77 5.56
N TYR A 178 11.67 0.78 5.24
CA TYR A 178 11.93 -0.12 4.11
C TYR A 178 10.64 -0.51 3.38
N ILE A 179 10.79 -1.04 2.18
CA ILE A 179 9.68 -1.56 1.38
C ILE A 179 9.79 -3.07 1.28
N ILE A 180 8.65 -3.75 1.39
CA ILE A 180 8.46 -5.12 0.92
C ILE A 180 7.48 -5.07 -0.25
N THR A 181 7.78 -5.80 -1.32
CA THR A 181 6.82 -6.09 -2.38
C THR A 181 6.51 -7.59 -2.39
N ILE A 182 5.23 -7.90 -2.60
CA ILE A 182 4.75 -9.28 -2.78
C ILE A 182 4.14 -9.36 -4.17
N ASN A 183 4.63 -10.28 -4.99
CA ASN A 183 4.12 -10.58 -6.33
C ASN A 183 3.90 -12.08 -6.46
N LYS A 184 3.01 -12.52 -7.34
CA LYS A 184 2.98 -13.93 -7.74
C LYS A 184 4.24 -14.28 -8.54
N ASP A 185 4.82 -15.44 -8.27
CA ASP A 185 5.86 -16.00 -9.14
C ASP A 185 5.22 -16.67 -10.36
N ILE A 186 5.24 -15.97 -11.47
CA ILE A 186 4.64 -16.46 -12.74
C ILE A 186 5.44 -17.63 -13.33
N LYS A 187 6.66 -17.87 -12.86
CA LYS A 187 7.55 -18.95 -13.34
C LYS A 187 7.39 -20.25 -12.56
N ALA A 188 6.70 -20.23 -11.44
CA ALA A 188 6.39 -21.43 -10.68
C ALA A 188 5.31 -22.24 -11.39
N LYS A 189 5.75 -23.08 -12.32
CA LYS A 189 4.95 -24.15 -12.93
C LYS A 189 5.26 -25.46 -12.26
#